data_d57990afeb905eb9dcdfdb9a838ce985
#
_entry.id   d57990afeb905eb9dcdfdb9a838ce985
#
_cell.length_a   1.000
_cell.length_b   1.000
_cell.length_c   1.000
_cell.angle_alpha   90.00
_cell.angle_beta   90.00
_cell.angle_gamma   90.00
#
_symmetry.space_group_name_H-M   'P 1'
#
loop_
_entity.id
_entity.type
_entity.pdbx_description
1 polymer ?
#
loop_
_entity_poly.entity_id
_entity_poly.type
_entity_poly.pdbx_seq_one_letter_code
_entity_poly.pdbx_strand_id
1 'polypeptide(L)'
;MGSKDRLYADIMAVHPEVTGSCNLVIVKQPDNSTVKFVVDCGLFQERQYSKNNESLPFIPANIDFCLVTHNHVDHVGRLPFMVNKGFAKEIYMTETTAKLLPLALEDSHKVLRDVAKRQNHSPLYSEADVSQTMRLIHPCKYNETIQIRPNIKATFFMNGHLMGASSILVQISWEEYETINLFFTGDYNIKNMFFDVPDLPDWVLELPLTLVQESTYGDMDSYEVTSCFKQNVLKCLEHGGTVVAPVFSLGRSQEILYEVKCMQDDGSLDVNVPIYFDGKLGIRYTTLYLKDGLDIKEDMKNFLPKNLTFVDKANRDEVLTSTMPKIILTTSGMGSYGPAQVYIPEYLTRRNSLIHFTGYTTEGTLGARLKEAEVGTAVQIGGTLVKKYAQVEYTTEYSAHAKADEMIDFLKKFKHLKLVLVNHGEANTKQIFAERIINEVDTERVGILGSGYFFRVNHEGLIKSLSTKFE
;
A
#
# COMPACT_ATOMS: atom_id res chain seq x y z
N MET A 1 0.20 37.57 17.09
CA MET A 1 0.09 36.83 15.83
C MET A 1 -0.23 37.83 14.74
N GLY A 2 0.65 37.99 13.76
CA GLY A 2 0.42 38.90 12.63
C GLY A 2 -0.78 38.43 11.78
N SER A 3 -1.35 39.31 10.95
CA SER A 3 -2.50 38.95 10.10
C SER A 3 -2.24 37.74 9.17
N LYS A 4 -0.99 37.44 8.86
CA LYS A 4 -0.54 36.31 8.00
C LYS A 4 -0.70 34.92 8.65
N ASP A 5 -0.80 34.81 9.99
CA ASP A 5 -0.82 33.52 10.72
C ASP A 5 -2.24 32.97 10.96
N ARG A 6 -3.26 33.52 10.29
CA ARG A 6 -4.66 33.09 10.50
C ARG A 6 -5.09 31.93 9.61
N LEU A 7 -4.41 31.71 8.47
CA LEU A 7 -4.61 30.55 7.62
C LEU A 7 -3.46 29.57 7.83
N TYR A 8 -3.75 28.40 8.37
CA TYR A 8 -2.75 27.33 8.56
C TYR A 8 -3.40 25.95 8.55
N ALA A 9 -2.59 24.92 8.34
CA ALA A 9 -2.98 23.53 8.45
C ALA A 9 -2.10 22.84 9.51
N ASP A 10 -2.73 22.07 10.38
CA ASP A 10 -2.05 21.16 11.31
C ASP A 10 -2.11 19.75 10.73
N ILE A 11 -0.96 19.11 10.52
CA ILE A 11 -0.82 17.78 9.90
C ILE A 11 -0.27 16.81 10.94
N MET A 12 -0.90 15.64 11.08
CA MET A 12 -0.48 14.57 11.97
C MET A 12 -0.65 13.22 11.28
N ALA A 13 0.35 12.33 11.35
CA ALA A 13 0.13 10.92 11.08
C ALA A 13 -0.52 10.26 12.29
N VAL A 14 -1.65 9.61 12.08
CA VAL A 14 -2.33 8.82 13.14
C VAL A 14 -1.45 7.65 13.54
N HIS A 15 -0.77 7.05 12.56
CA HIS A 15 0.29 6.08 12.77
C HIS A 15 1.35 6.29 11.67
N PRO A 16 2.60 6.48 12.03
CA PRO A 16 3.64 6.83 11.07
C PRO A 16 4.39 5.63 10.48
N GLU A 17 4.10 4.40 10.91
CA GLU A 17 4.75 3.18 10.43
C GLU A 17 4.22 2.74 9.04
N VAL A 18 4.60 1.53 8.59
CA VAL A 18 4.33 1.04 7.23
C VAL A 18 2.85 0.70 7.00
N THR A 19 2.09 0.30 8.03
CA THR A 19 0.66 0.00 7.86
C THR A 19 -0.23 0.87 8.73
N GLY A 20 -1.55 0.90 8.45
CA GLY A 20 -2.49 1.74 9.18
C GLY A 20 -2.45 3.21 8.77
N SER A 21 -2.05 3.49 7.52
CA SER A 21 -1.92 4.84 6.96
C SER A 21 -3.17 5.67 7.20
N CYS A 22 -3.00 6.81 7.84
CA CYS A 22 -4.05 7.80 8.07
C CYS A 22 -3.40 9.12 8.47
N ASN A 23 -3.57 10.16 7.66
CA ASN A 23 -3.06 11.50 7.95
C ASN A 23 -4.24 12.42 8.28
N LEU A 24 -4.28 12.93 9.51
CA LEU A 24 -5.28 13.93 9.92
C LEU A 24 -4.75 15.32 9.59
N VAL A 25 -5.57 16.09 8.90
CA VAL A 25 -5.31 17.50 8.60
C VAL A 25 -6.42 18.38 9.18
N ILE A 26 -6.02 19.41 9.92
CA ILE A 26 -6.92 20.39 10.53
C ILE A 26 -6.58 21.77 9.98
N VAL A 27 -7.43 22.27 9.11
CA VAL A 27 -7.29 23.60 8.50
C VAL A 27 -7.98 24.62 9.37
N LYS A 28 -7.24 25.60 9.87
CA LYS A 28 -7.79 26.76 10.55
C LYS A 28 -7.91 27.91 9.55
N GLN A 29 -9.10 28.45 9.44
CA GLN A 29 -9.44 29.51 8.49
C GLN A 29 -9.48 30.89 9.18
N PRO A 30 -9.29 31.99 8.43
CA PRO A 30 -9.23 33.35 8.98
C PRO A 30 -10.48 33.80 9.70
N ASP A 31 -11.67 33.29 9.33
CA ASP A 31 -12.97 33.52 9.99
C ASP A 31 -13.17 32.73 11.29
N ASN A 32 -12.11 32.04 11.78
CA ASN A 32 -12.11 31.10 12.89
C ASN A 32 -12.85 29.77 12.66
N SER A 33 -13.38 29.51 11.48
CA SER A 33 -13.89 28.21 11.13
C SER A 33 -12.76 27.18 11.03
N THR A 34 -13.11 25.90 11.06
CA THR A 34 -12.14 24.81 10.99
C THR A 34 -12.69 23.75 10.05
N VAL A 35 -11.85 23.30 9.12
CA VAL A 35 -12.15 22.15 8.25
C VAL A 35 -11.19 21.02 8.63
N LYS A 36 -11.71 19.82 8.83
CA LYS A 36 -10.94 18.62 9.19
C LYS A 36 -11.10 17.55 8.13
N PHE A 37 -10.01 17.00 7.66
CA PHE A 37 -10.07 15.89 6.73
C PHE A 37 -8.99 14.86 7.03
N VAL A 38 -9.15 13.66 6.49
CA VAL A 38 -8.14 12.62 6.55
C VAL A 38 -7.71 12.22 5.15
N VAL A 39 -6.44 11.87 5.01
CA VAL A 39 -5.89 11.20 3.83
C VAL A 39 -5.61 9.78 4.25
N ASP A 40 -6.33 8.84 3.65
CA ASP A 40 -6.41 7.42 3.98
C ASP A 40 -7.01 7.12 5.37
N CYS A 41 -7.43 5.87 5.57
CA CYS A 41 -7.84 5.32 6.85
C CYS A 41 -7.66 3.79 6.82
N GLY A 42 -6.43 3.35 7.02
CA GLY A 42 -5.98 1.99 6.81
C GLY A 42 -5.99 1.11 8.05
N LEU A 43 -5.99 -0.21 7.83
CA LEU A 43 -5.85 -1.22 8.87
C LEU A 43 -4.37 -1.43 9.21
N PHE A 44 -4.10 -1.59 10.51
CA PHE A 44 -2.82 -2.11 11.00
C PHE A 44 -2.77 -3.61 10.74
N GLN A 45 -1.72 -4.06 10.10
CA GLN A 45 -1.52 -5.48 9.76
C GLN A 45 -0.57 -6.18 10.72
N GLU A 46 0.29 -5.45 11.42
CA GLU A 46 1.21 -5.98 12.40
C GLU A 46 0.46 -6.40 13.67
N ARG A 47 0.83 -7.57 14.20
CA ARG A 47 0.19 -8.14 15.39
C ARG A 47 0.28 -7.22 16.61
N GLN A 48 1.39 -6.54 16.79
CA GLN A 48 1.62 -5.62 17.90
C GLN A 48 0.69 -4.40 17.88
N TYR A 49 0.26 -3.97 16.69
CA TYR A 49 -0.63 -2.81 16.51
C TYR A 49 -2.09 -3.19 16.27
N SER A 50 -2.44 -4.48 16.34
CA SER A 50 -3.81 -4.95 16.03
C SER A 50 -4.90 -4.26 16.87
N LYS A 51 -4.61 -3.92 18.13
CA LYS A 51 -5.52 -3.19 19.02
C LYS A 51 -5.75 -1.74 18.59
N ASN A 52 -4.81 -1.14 17.85
CA ASN A 52 -4.95 0.24 17.35
C ASN A 52 -6.05 0.34 16.30
N ASN A 53 -6.47 -0.79 15.70
CA ASN A 53 -7.61 -0.81 14.79
C ASN A 53 -8.93 -0.44 15.47
N GLU A 54 -9.05 -0.60 16.79
CA GLU A 54 -10.27 -0.41 17.55
C GLU A 54 -10.54 1.06 17.93
N SER A 55 -9.62 1.97 17.63
CA SER A 55 -9.73 3.40 17.96
C SER A 55 -9.22 4.32 16.86
N LEU A 56 -9.73 5.54 16.88
CA LEU A 56 -9.23 6.65 16.04
C LEU A 56 -8.93 7.82 16.99
N PRO A 57 -7.80 8.54 16.83
CA PRO A 57 -7.46 9.67 17.69
C PRO A 57 -8.20 10.95 17.31
N PHE A 58 -9.35 10.82 16.68
CA PHE A 58 -10.26 11.91 16.30
C PHE A 58 -11.71 11.38 16.31
N ILE A 59 -12.66 12.30 16.37
CA ILE A 59 -14.09 11.99 16.29
C ILE A 59 -14.51 11.94 14.82
N PRO A 60 -14.84 10.77 14.24
CA PRO A 60 -15.16 10.63 12.82
C PRO A 60 -16.32 11.50 12.35
N ALA A 61 -17.33 11.73 13.19
CA ALA A 61 -18.45 12.61 12.88
C ALA A 61 -18.03 14.07 12.63
N ASN A 62 -16.85 14.48 13.10
CA ASN A 62 -16.31 15.83 12.94
C ASN A 62 -15.34 15.97 11.74
N ILE A 63 -15.17 14.90 10.96
CA ILE A 63 -14.38 14.93 9.72
C ILE A 63 -15.28 15.38 8.58
N ASP A 64 -14.82 16.38 7.83
CA ASP A 64 -15.59 17.03 6.76
C ASP A 64 -15.52 16.29 5.43
N PHE A 65 -14.43 15.57 5.16
CA PHE A 65 -14.24 14.67 4.00
C PHE A 65 -13.04 13.75 4.19
N CYS A 66 -12.95 12.73 3.36
CA CYS A 66 -11.80 11.81 3.30
C CYS A 66 -11.25 11.78 1.87
N LEU A 67 -9.93 11.76 1.74
CA LEU A 67 -9.21 11.51 0.49
C LEU A 67 -8.55 10.14 0.58
N VAL A 68 -8.55 9.38 -0.50
CA VAL A 68 -7.94 8.04 -0.55
C VAL A 68 -6.92 8.00 -1.67
N THR A 69 -5.69 7.62 -1.33
CA THR A 69 -4.58 7.53 -2.28
C THR A 69 -4.69 6.28 -3.15
N HIS A 70 -4.97 5.13 -2.57
CA HIS A 70 -5.05 3.86 -3.29
C HIS A 70 -5.80 2.76 -2.49
N ASN A 71 -5.94 1.56 -3.09
CA ASN A 71 -6.83 0.51 -2.62
C ASN A 71 -6.16 -0.59 -1.77
N HIS A 72 -4.99 -0.39 -1.20
CA HIS A 72 -4.45 -1.35 -0.24
C HIS A 72 -5.17 -1.27 1.11
N VAL A 73 -5.27 -2.40 1.80
CA VAL A 73 -6.06 -2.51 3.04
C VAL A 73 -5.50 -1.67 4.19
N ASP A 74 -4.21 -1.40 4.19
CA ASP A 74 -3.52 -0.49 5.11
C ASP A 74 -3.71 0.99 4.78
N HIS A 75 -4.45 1.32 3.71
CA HIS A 75 -4.92 2.65 3.35
C HIS A 75 -6.44 2.81 3.39
N VAL A 76 -7.21 1.74 3.18
CA VAL A 76 -8.69 1.82 3.12
C VAL A 76 -9.42 0.97 4.16
N GLY A 77 -8.73 0.04 4.82
CA GLY A 77 -9.38 -1.02 5.56
C GLY A 77 -10.17 -0.59 6.81
N ARG A 78 -9.96 0.64 7.33
CA ARG A 78 -10.75 1.22 8.42
C ARG A 78 -11.77 2.28 7.95
N LEU A 79 -11.95 2.49 6.67
CA LEU A 79 -13.03 3.37 6.18
C LEU A 79 -14.42 2.93 6.71
N PRO A 80 -14.79 1.62 6.68
CA PRO A 80 -16.06 1.19 7.26
C PRO A 80 -16.13 1.38 8.79
N PHE A 81 -14.99 1.28 9.49
CA PHE A 81 -14.93 1.56 10.92
C PHE A 81 -15.15 3.05 11.21
N MET A 82 -14.56 3.94 10.40
CA MET A 82 -14.79 5.38 10.51
C MET A 82 -16.27 5.73 10.28
N VAL A 83 -16.92 5.07 9.31
CA VAL A 83 -18.37 5.19 9.06
C VAL A 83 -19.19 4.66 10.25
N ASN A 84 -18.86 3.50 10.80
CA ASN A 84 -19.48 2.95 12.02
C ASN A 84 -19.38 3.92 13.21
N LYS A 85 -18.31 4.71 13.29
CA LYS A 85 -18.10 5.74 14.34
C LYS A 85 -18.69 7.11 13.98
N GLY A 86 -19.55 7.20 12.97
CA GLY A 86 -20.38 8.38 12.66
C GLY A 86 -19.87 9.25 11.53
N PHE A 87 -18.84 8.86 10.77
CA PHE A 87 -18.48 9.57 9.54
C PHE A 87 -19.57 9.38 8.49
N ALA A 88 -20.04 10.49 7.91
CA ALA A 88 -21.15 10.49 6.95
C ALA A 88 -20.96 11.52 5.82
N LYS A 89 -19.71 11.79 5.47
CA LYS A 89 -19.33 12.74 4.43
C LYS A 89 -18.69 12.03 3.23
N GLU A 90 -18.33 12.78 2.19
CA GLU A 90 -17.78 12.27 0.95
C GLU A 90 -16.38 11.66 1.16
N ILE A 91 -16.12 10.56 0.44
CA ILE A 91 -14.81 9.91 0.32
C ILE A 91 -14.37 10.02 -1.13
N TYR A 92 -13.38 10.86 -1.38
CA TYR A 92 -12.87 11.12 -2.73
C TYR A 92 -11.71 10.18 -3.05
N MET A 93 -11.75 9.57 -4.21
CA MET A 93 -10.71 8.67 -4.74
C MET A 93 -10.78 8.61 -6.26
N THR A 94 -9.76 8.06 -6.91
CA THR A 94 -9.79 7.87 -8.36
C THR A 94 -10.93 6.92 -8.77
N GLU A 95 -11.45 7.07 -10.00
CA GLU A 95 -12.50 6.18 -10.55
C GLU A 95 -12.07 4.71 -10.49
N THR A 96 -10.79 4.44 -10.76
CA THR A 96 -10.25 3.08 -10.74
C THR A 96 -10.15 2.54 -9.32
N THR A 97 -9.68 3.32 -8.35
CA THR A 97 -9.71 2.93 -6.93
C THR A 97 -11.13 2.65 -6.46
N ALA A 98 -12.11 3.48 -6.87
CA ALA A 98 -13.53 3.27 -6.54
C ALA A 98 -14.10 1.95 -7.12
N LYS A 99 -13.66 1.54 -8.32
CA LYS A 99 -14.05 0.25 -8.92
C LYS A 99 -13.44 -0.95 -8.19
N LEU A 100 -12.24 -0.80 -7.62
CA LEU A 100 -11.51 -1.88 -6.94
C LEU A 100 -11.90 -2.01 -5.46
N LEU A 101 -12.29 -0.92 -4.81
CA LEU A 101 -12.55 -0.84 -3.37
C LEU A 101 -13.57 -1.86 -2.84
N PRO A 102 -14.69 -2.16 -3.51
CA PRO A 102 -15.64 -3.16 -3.04
C PRO A 102 -14.99 -4.52 -2.76
N LEU A 103 -14.05 -4.94 -3.62
CA LEU A 103 -13.36 -6.21 -3.46
C LEU A 103 -12.47 -6.24 -2.21
N ALA A 104 -11.75 -5.15 -1.96
CA ALA A 104 -10.90 -5.01 -0.77
C ALA A 104 -11.71 -5.03 0.52
N LEU A 105 -12.78 -4.22 0.60
CA LEU A 105 -13.57 -4.09 1.82
C LEU A 105 -14.41 -5.33 2.12
N GLU A 106 -14.96 -6.01 1.10
CA GLU A 106 -15.66 -7.29 1.27
C GLU A 106 -14.72 -8.37 1.83
N ASP A 107 -13.50 -8.49 1.27
CA ASP A 107 -12.51 -9.46 1.74
C ASP A 107 -12.00 -9.12 3.14
N SER A 108 -11.67 -7.86 3.38
CA SER A 108 -11.25 -7.36 4.70
C SER A 108 -12.31 -7.62 5.77
N HIS A 109 -13.58 -7.29 5.50
CA HIS A 109 -14.68 -7.57 6.42
C HIS A 109 -14.79 -9.07 6.73
N LYS A 110 -14.67 -9.93 5.71
CA LYS A 110 -14.71 -11.38 5.89
C LYS A 110 -13.57 -11.87 6.79
N VAL A 111 -12.33 -11.40 6.54
CA VAL A 111 -11.16 -11.76 7.36
C VAL A 111 -11.36 -11.31 8.81
N LEU A 112 -11.77 -10.06 9.02
CA LEU A 112 -12.02 -9.50 10.35
C LEU A 112 -13.13 -10.25 11.10
N ARG A 113 -14.21 -10.63 10.42
CA ARG A 113 -15.30 -11.44 10.99
C ARG A 113 -14.81 -12.84 11.38
N ASP A 114 -14.00 -13.49 10.54
CA ASP A 114 -13.48 -14.82 10.83
C ASP A 114 -12.47 -14.80 12.01
N VAL A 115 -11.66 -13.73 12.12
CA VAL A 115 -10.78 -13.49 13.27
C VAL A 115 -11.59 -13.24 14.53
N ALA A 116 -12.56 -12.34 14.49
CA ALA A 116 -13.43 -12.00 15.61
C ALA A 116 -14.17 -13.23 16.16
N LYS A 117 -14.69 -14.09 15.27
CA LYS A 117 -15.36 -15.35 15.64
C LYS A 117 -14.42 -16.30 16.39
N ARG A 118 -13.15 -16.42 15.97
CA ARG A 118 -12.16 -17.26 16.67
C ARG A 118 -11.79 -16.72 18.05
N GLN A 119 -11.83 -15.42 18.22
CA GLN A 119 -11.48 -14.72 19.45
C GLN A 119 -12.69 -14.41 20.33
N ASN A 120 -13.88 -14.83 19.91
CA ASN A 120 -15.17 -14.64 20.63
C ASN A 120 -15.50 -13.16 20.91
N HIS A 121 -15.28 -12.28 19.94
CA HIS A 121 -15.70 -10.87 20.00
C HIS A 121 -16.42 -10.44 18.72
N SER A 122 -16.94 -9.22 18.68
CA SER A 122 -17.56 -8.63 17.49
C SER A 122 -16.48 -8.19 16.49
N PRO A 123 -16.76 -8.27 15.18
CA PRO A 123 -15.87 -7.71 14.18
C PRO A 123 -15.79 -6.18 14.32
N LEU A 124 -14.71 -5.58 13.82
CA LEU A 124 -14.43 -4.15 13.90
C LEU A 124 -15.56 -3.30 13.28
N TYR A 125 -16.19 -3.80 12.22
CA TYR A 125 -17.33 -3.20 11.54
C TYR A 125 -18.19 -4.29 10.88
N SER A 126 -19.40 -3.92 10.48
CA SER A 126 -20.39 -4.81 9.87
C SER A 126 -20.41 -4.72 8.34
N GLU A 127 -21.11 -5.63 7.67
CA GLU A 127 -21.37 -5.56 6.22
C GLU A 127 -22.23 -4.34 5.86
N ALA A 128 -23.11 -3.89 6.77
CA ALA A 128 -23.87 -2.66 6.61
C ALA A 128 -22.96 -1.41 6.57
N ASP A 129 -21.91 -1.39 7.41
CA ASP A 129 -20.93 -0.30 7.42
C ASP A 129 -20.12 -0.29 6.12
N VAL A 130 -19.74 -1.46 5.56
CA VAL A 130 -19.13 -1.57 4.24
C VAL A 130 -20.07 -0.99 3.17
N SER A 131 -21.33 -1.42 3.17
CA SER A 131 -22.33 -0.93 2.21
C SER A 131 -22.56 0.58 2.32
N GLN A 132 -22.57 1.12 3.54
CA GLN A 132 -22.69 2.56 3.77
C GLN A 132 -21.45 3.31 3.28
N THR A 133 -20.25 2.76 3.51
CA THR A 133 -18.99 3.34 2.99
C THR A 133 -19.04 3.50 1.47
N MET A 134 -19.54 2.48 0.75
CA MET A 134 -19.65 2.52 -0.70
C MET A 134 -20.57 3.64 -1.21
N ARG A 135 -21.59 4.04 -0.44
CA ARG A 135 -22.50 5.13 -0.80
C ARG A 135 -21.87 6.53 -0.64
N LEU A 136 -20.81 6.64 0.14
CA LEU A 136 -20.09 7.90 0.38
C LEU A 136 -18.98 8.15 -0.63
N ILE A 137 -18.69 7.19 -1.53
CA ILE A 137 -17.60 7.32 -2.50
C ILE A 137 -17.96 8.34 -3.56
N HIS A 138 -17.02 9.25 -3.80
CA HIS A 138 -17.02 10.22 -4.87
C HIS A 138 -15.84 9.98 -5.82
N PRO A 139 -16.06 9.32 -6.98
CA PRO A 139 -15.00 9.03 -7.92
C PRO A 139 -14.47 10.28 -8.62
N CYS A 140 -13.16 10.37 -8.78
CA CYS A 140 -12.45 11.50 -9.38
C CYS A 140 -11.59 11.03 -10.55
N LYS A 141 -11.42 11.88 -11.57
CA LYS A 141 -10.50 11.62 -12.67
C LYS A 141 -9.09 12.10 -12.30
N TYR A 142 -8.08 11.45 -12.88
CA TYR A 142 -6.72 11.96 -12.82
C TYR A 142 -6.60 13.32 -13.51
N ASN A 143 -5.73 14.16 -12.96
CA ASN A 143 -5.41 15.51 -13.47
C ASN A 143 -6.60 16.49 -13.51
N GLU A 144 -7.75 16.11 -12.96
CA GLU A 144 -8.90 17.01 -12.82
C GLU A 144 -8.92 17.61 -11.41
N THR A 145 -8.92 18.94 -11.32
CA THR A 145 -9.04 19.65 -10.04
C THR A 145 -10.49 19.75 -9.63
N ILE A 146 -10.83 19.18 -8.50
CA ILE A 146 -12.18 19.18 -7.93
C ILE A 146 -12.30 20.17 -6.76
N GLN A 147 -13.42 20.88 -6.69
CA GLN A 147 -13.76 21.75 -5.57
C GLN A 147 -14.43 20.90 -4.48
N ILE A 148 -13.74 20.65 -3.37
CA ILE A 148 -14.24 19.83 -2.26
C ILE A 148 -15.02 20.69 -1.26
N ARG A 149 -14.49 21.85 -0.93
CA ARG A 149 -15.11 22.89 -0.08
C ARG A 149 -14.86 24.25 -0.72
N PRO A 150 -15.57 25.30 -0.36
CA PRO A 150 -15.40 26.62 -1.00
C PRO A 150 -13.94 27.06 -1.13
N ASN A 151 -13.14 26.75 -0.13
CA ASN A 151 -11.74 27.17 -0.03
C ASN A 151 -10.74 26.02 -0.19
N ILE A 152 -11.18 24.80 -0.53
CA ILE A 152 -10.32 23.62 -0.64
C ILE A 152 -10.59 22.89 -1.95
N LYS A 153 -9.51 22.69 -2.71
CA LYS A 153 -9.50 21.91 -3.95
C LYS A 153 -8.57 20.71 -3.79
N ALA A 154 -8.83 19.65 -4.54
CA ALA A 154 -7.90 18.51 -4.67
C ALA A 154 -7.74 18.09 -6.12
N THR A 155 -6.54 17.60 -6.43
CA THR A 155 -6.20 17.02 -7.73
C THR A 155 -5.47 15.70 -7.49
N PHE A 156 -5.88 14.64 -8.19
CA PHE A 156 -5.30 13.30 -8.10
C PHE A 156 -4.39 13.06 -9.30
N PHE A 157 -3.15 12.64 -9.05
CA PHE A 157 -2.14 12.33 -10.08
C PHE A 157 -1.79 10.85 -10.01
N MET A 158 -1.75 10.18 -11.16
CA MET A 158 -1.29 8.79 -11.22
C MET A 158 0.15 8.67 -10.72
N ASN A 159 0.45 7.67 -9.89
CA ASN A 159 1.74 7.59 -9.20
C ASN A 159 2.47 6.24 -9.30
N GLY A 160 2.02 5.34 -10.15
CA GLY A 160 2.75 4.12 -10.48
C GLY A 160 2.73 2.98 -9.45
N HIS A 161 2.22 3.19 -8.23
CA HIS A 161 2.20 2.16 -7.19
C HIS A 161 1.39 0.93 -7.62
N LEU A 162 0.14 1.15 -7.93
CA LEU A 162 -0.78 0.14 -8.46
C LEU A 162 -1.91 0.79 -9.25
N MET A 163 -2.73 -0.03 -9.89
CA MET A 163 -3.87 0.44 -10.66
C MET A 163 -4.83 1.25 -9.79
N GLY A 164 -5.07 2.47 -10.21
CA GLY A 164 -5.92 3.41 -9.47
C GLY A 164 -5.19 4.27 -8.45
N ALA A 165 -3.95 3.96 -8.12
CA ALA A 165 -3.18 4.73 -7.14
C ALA A 165 -2.89 6.16 -7.58
N SER A 166 -2.83 7.06 -6.61
CA SER A 166 -2.62 8.48 -6.87
C SER A 166 -1.85 9.19 -5.76
N SER A 167 -1.03 10.14 -6.17
CA SER A 167 -0.62 11.24 -5.31
C SER A 167 -1.70 12.32 -5.32
N ILE A 168 -1.82 13.08 -4.24
CA ILE A 168 -2.92 14.04 -4.05
C ILE A 168 -2.37 15.42 -3.72
N LEU A 169 -2.66 16.42 -4.56
CA LEU A 169 -2.45 17.82 -4.25
C LEU A 169 -3.71 18.41 -3.62
N VAL A 170 -3.60 18.96 -2.43
CA VAL A 170 -4.66 19.71 -1.75
C VAL A 170 -4.26 21.17 -1.70
N GLN A 171 -5.09 22.04 -2.26
CA GLN A 171 -4.89 23.49 -2.30
C GLN A 171 -5.92 24.19 -1.41
N ILE A 172 -5.45 24.94 -0.42
CA ILE A 172 -6.25 25.65 0.57
C ILE A 172 -6.07 27.14 0.32
N SER A 173 -7.10 27.78 -0.21
CA SER A 173 -7.09 29.19 -0.59
C SER A 173 -8.05 30.01 0.25
N TRP A 174 -7.71 31.26 0.53
CA TRP A 174 -8.59 32.22 1.19
C TRP A 174 -8.30 33.61 0.63
N GLU A 175 -9.34 34.44 0.49
CA GLU A 175 -9.16 35.81 0.04
C GLU A 175 -8.08 36.52 0.86
N GLU A 176 -7.20 37.29 0.21
CA GLU A 176 -6.07 38.02 0.82
C GLU A 176 -4.94 37.16 1.43
N TYR A 177 -5.02 35.81 1.34
CA TYR A 177 -3.98 34.91 1.83
C TYR A 177 -3.39 34.14 0.66
N GLU A 178 -2.10 33.83 0.76
CA GLU A 178 -1.45 32.92 -0.18
C GLU A 178 -1.92 31.49 0.05
N THR A 179 -2.03 30.73 -1.04
CA THR A 179 -2.53 29.35 -1.02
C THR A 179 -1.54 28.43 -0.30
N ILE A 180 -2.04 27.62 0.62
CA ILE A 180 -1.30 26.50 1.18
C ILE A 180 -1.47 25.30 0.26
N ASN A 181 -0.35 24.77 -0.25
CA ASN A 181 -0.34 23.60 -1.10
C ASN A 181 0.24 22.41 -0.32
N LEU A 182 -0.56 21.36 -0.11
CA LEU A 182 -0.18 20.13 0.54
C LEU A 182 -0.15 19.03 -0.52
N PHE A 183 0.99 18.36 -0.66
CA PHE A 183 1.13 17.25 -1.59
C PHE A 183 1.39 15.95 -0.82
N PHE A 184 0.50 14.98 -0.94
CA PHE A 184 0.61 13.65 -0.37
C PHE A 184 1.03 12.69 -1.48
N THR A 185 2.21 12.07 -1.36
CA THR A 185 2.65 11.12 -2.39
C THR A 185 1.75 9.89 -2.44
N GLY A 186 1.15 9.49 -1.31
CA GLY A 186 0.70 8.12 -1.12
C GLY A 186 1.89 7.18 -1.26
N ASP A 187 1.64 5.89 -1.32
CA ASP A 187 2.63 4.94 -1.77
C ASP A 187 2.80 5.10 -3.28
N TYR A 188 4.02 5.16 -3.77
CA TYR A 188 4.25 5.43 -5.19
C TYR A 188 5.46 4.71 -5.77
N ASN A 189 5.45 4.59 -7.09
CA ASN A 189 6.60 4.22 -7.90
C ASN A 189 6.71 5.17 -9.09
N ILE A 190 7.91 5.33 -9.63
CA ILE A 190 8.16 6.13 -10.82
C ILE A 190 7.86 5.36 -12.12
N LYS A 191 7.62 4.07 -12.02
CA LYS A 191 7.33 3.14 -13.13
C LYS A 191 6.32 2.10 -12.71
N ASN A 192 5.57 1.57 -13.68
CA ASN A 192 4.71 0.40 -13.48
C ASN A 192 4.76 -0.50 -14.71
N MET A 193 4.64 -1.80 -14.50
CA MET A 193 4.67 -2.79 -15.59
C MET A 193 3.42 -2.68 -16.48
N PHE A 194 2.25 -2.47 -15.87
CA PHE A 194 0.94 -2.55 -16.54
C PHE A 194 0.45 -1.24 -17.17
N PHE A 195 0.98 -0.10 -16.76
CA PHE A 195 0.57 1.21 -17.26
C PHE A 195 1.72 2.21 -17.26
N ASP A 196 1.62 3.24 -18.09
CA ASP A 196 2.60 4.31 -18.14
C ASP A 196 2.35 5.30 -17.00
N VAL A 197 3.40 5.65 -16.27
CA VAL A 197 3.34 6.63 -15.18
C VAL A 197 3.73 7.99 -15.75
N PRO A 198 2.79 8.93 -15.89
CA PRO A 198 3.13 10.24 -16.41
C PRO A 198 3.94 11.06 -15.42
N ASP A 199 4.82 11.93 -15.90
CA ASP A 199 5.40 12.97 -15.06
C ASP A 199 4.34 13.92 -14.53
N LEU A 200 4.60 14.50 -13.36
CA LEU A 200 3.75 15.55 -12.84
C LEU A 200 3.76 16.77 -13.77
N PRO A 201 2.62 17.47 -13.95
CA PRO A 201 2.59 18.68 -14.74
C PRO A 201 3.52 19.77 -14.17
N ASP A 202 4.18 20.55 -15.04
CA ASP A 202 5.10 21.61 -14.65
C ASP A 202 4.52 22.59 -13.63
N TRP A 203 3.23 22.93 -13.78
CA TRP A 203 2.57 23.83 -12.84
C TRP A 203 2.54 23.33 -11.41
N VAL A 204 2.55 21.99 -11.19
CA VAL A 204 2.64 21.38 -9.85
C VAL A 204 4.05 21.51 -9.30
N LEU A 205 5.06 21.27 -10.16
CA LEU A 205 6.48 21.32 -9.78
C LEU A 205 6.95 22.74 -9.41
N GLU A 206 6.24 23.77 -9.91
CA GLU A 206 6.53 25.20 -9.63
C GLU A 206 5.80 25.73 -8.37
N LEU A 207 4.91 24.95 -7.74
CA LEU A 207 4.21 25.39 -6.54
C LEU A 207 5.12 25.39 -5.31
N PRO A 208 4.96 26.39 -4.40
CA PRO A 208 5.50 26.25 -3.05
C PRO A 208 4.72 25.17 -2.29
N LEU A 209 5.39 24.09 -1.88
CA LEU A 209 4.75 22.89 -1.35
C LEU A 209 5.21 22.53 0.06
N THR A 210 4.27 22.07 0.89
CA THR A 210 4.52 21.12 1.96
C THR A 210 4.19 19.71 1.42
N LEU A 211 5.16 18.82 1.43
CA LEU A 211 5.07 17.49 0.83
C LEU A 211 5.11 16.43 1.93
N VAL A 212 4.14 15.52 1.95
CA VAL A 212 4.11 14.33 2.80
C VAL A 212 4.57 13.15 1.96
N GLN A 213 5.75 12.63 2.30
CA GLN A 213 6.54 11.68 1.53
C GLN A 213 6.53 10.31 2.18
N GLU A 214 6.16 9.26 1.43
CA GLU A 214 6.40 7.88 1.86
C GLU A 214 7.90 7.56 1.93
N SER A 215 8.27 6.53 2.68
CA SER A 215 9.66 6.14 2.86
C SER A 215 9.86 4.63 3.08
N THR A 216 8.99 3.81 2.49
CA THR A 216 9.03 2.33 2.66
C THR A 216 10.40 1.73 2.35
N TYR A 217 11.07 2.21 1.31
CA TYR A 217 12.45 1.85 0.95
C TYR A 217 13.42 3.05 1.03
N GLY A 218 13.22 3.93 1.99
CA GLY A 218 14.08 5.12 2.16
C GLY A 218 15.54 4.84 2.53
N ASP A 219 15.86 3.61 2.88
CA ASP A 219 17.20 3.11 3.23
C ASP A 219 17.80 2.16 2.17
N MET A 220 17.15 2.00 1.01
CA MET A 220 17.59 1.09 -0.06
C MET A 220 17.62 1.80 -1.41
N ASP A 221 18.75 1.78 -2.08
CA ASP A 221 18.90 2.32 -3.43
C ASP A 221 18.52 1.29 -4.52
N SER A 222 18.19 1.78 -5.72
CA SER A 222 17.75 0.94 -6.84
C SER A 222 18.80 -0.07 -7.32
N TYR A 223 20.08 0.22 -7.15
CA TYR A 223 21.18 -0.70 -7.49
C TYR A 223 21.34 -1.85 -6.47
N GLU A 224 20.71 -1.78 -5.29
CA GLU A 224 20.71 -2.83 -4.28
C GLU A 224 19.59 -3.86 -4.49
N VAL A 225 18.77 -3.65 -5.52
CA VAL A 225 17.66 -4.56 -5.84
C VAL A 225 18.19 -5.94 -6.21
N THR A 226 17.70 -6.95 -5.50
CA THR A 226 18.03 -8.35 -5.80
C THR A 226 17.07 -8.89 -6.86
N SER A 227 17.57 -9.12 -8.08
CA SER A 227 16.85 -9.78 -9.17
C SER A 227 17.24 -11.23 -9.24
N CYS A 228 16.43 -12.11 -8.64
CA CYS A 228 16.76 -13.53 -8.56
C CYS A 228 15.54 -14.47 -8.74
N PHE A 229 14.34 -13.94 -8.91
CA PHE A 229 13.12 -14.76 -8.98
C PHE A 229 13.18 -15.80 -10.10
N LYS A 230 13.38 -15.35 -11.34
CA LYS A 230 13.47 -16.24 -12.52
C LYS A 230 14.50 -17.36 -12.30
N GLN A 231 15.70 -16.98 -11.87
CA GLN A 231 16.81 -17.91 -11.69
C GLN A 231 16.51 -18.99 -10.63
N ASN A 232 15.96 -18.57 -9.50
CA ASN A 232 15.61 -19.46 -8.40
C ASN A 232 14.45 -20.39 -8.76
N VAL A 233 13.43 -19.88 -9.48
CA VAL A 233 12.29 -20.67 -9.98
C VAL A 233 12.79 -21.77 -10.91
N LEU A 234 13.58 -21.43 -11.93
CA LEU A 234 14.10 -22.40 -12.91
C LEU A 234 14.94 -23.46 -12.22
N LYS A 235 15.87 -23.05 -11.36
CA LYS A 235 16.72 -23.97 -10.59
C LYS A 235 15.90 -24.94 -9.72
N CYS A 236 14.86 -24.48 -9.06
CA CYS A 236 13.98 -25.33 -8.26
C CYS A 236 13.27 -26.38 -9.13
N LEU A 237 12.71 -25.96 -10.26
CA LEU A 237 11.98 -26.85 -11.18
C LEU A 237 12.90 -27.89 -11.84
N GLU A 238 14.11 -27.51 -12.24
CA GLU A 238 15.13 -28.42 -12.78
C GLU A 238 15.47 -29.57 -11.81
N HIS A 239 15.41 -29.30 -10.49
CA HIS A 239 15.61 -30.31 -9.45
C HIS A 239 14.34 -31.06 -9.04
N GLY A 240 13.28 -30.97 -9.85
CA GLY A 240 12.02 -31.65 -9.60
C GLY A 240 11.20 -31.02 -8.42
N GLY A 241 11.49 -29.79 -8.08
CA GLY A 241 10.89 -29.11 -6.91
C GLY A 241 9.56 -28.39 -7.20
N THR A 242 8.96 -27.90 -6.15
CA THR A 242 7.79 -27.02 -6.21
C THR A 242 8.16 -25.63 -5.72
N VAL A 243 7.77 -24.61 -6.48
CA VAL A 243 7.88 -23.20 -6.09
C VAL A 243 6.58 -22.75 -5.47
N VAL A 244 6.63 -22.20 -4.27
CA VAL A 244 5.51 -21.49 -3.64
C VAL A 244 5.89 -20.03 -3.57
N ALA A 245 5.15 -19.17 -4.29
CA ALA A 245 5.34 -17.73 -4.33
C ALA A 245 4.18 -17.02 -3.60
N PRO A 246 4.39 -16.57 -2.34
CA PRO A 246 3.44 -15.70 -1.68
C PRO A 246 3.38 -14.34 -2.37
N VAL A 247 2.17 -13.90 -2.74
CA VAL A 247 1.94 -12.66 -3.51
C VAL A 247 0.81 -11.83 -2.89
N PHE A 248 0.94 -10.50 -2.96
CA PHE A 248 -0.17 -9.61 -2.64
C PHE A 248 -1.27 -9.72 -3.69
N SER A 249 -2.52 -9.59 -3.26
CA SER A 249 -3.69 -9.86 -4.12
C SER A 249 -3.85 -8.87 -5.27
N LEU A 250 -3.45 -7.62 -5.08
CA LEU A 250 -3.53 -6.55 -6.08
C LEU A 250 -2.12 -6.07 -6.45
N GLY A 251 -1.85 -5.92 -7.73
CA GLY A 251 -0.56 -5.54 -8.32
C GLY A 251 0.39 -6.74 -8.42
N ARG A 252 0.96 -7.19 -7.31
CA ARG A 252 1.99 -8.22 -7.25
C ARG A 252 1.58 -9.57 -7.87
N SER A 253 0.35 -10.02 -7.66
CA SER A 253 -0.14 -11.26 -8.28
C SER A 253 -0.07 -11.19 -9.80
N GLN A 254 -0.48 -10.07 -10.36
CA GLN A 254 -0.52 -9.85 -11.79
C GLN A 254 0.89 -9.73 -12.38
N GLU A 255 1.79 -9.03 -11.67
CA GLU A 255 3.20 -8.90 -12.07
C GLU A 255 3.92 -10.24 -12.12
N ILE A 256 3.75 -11.08 -11.11
CA ILE A 256 4.38 -12.42 -11.09
C ILE A 256 3.75 -13.35 -12.13
N LEU A 257 2.45 -13.27 -12.38
CA LEU A 257 1.82 -14.01 -13.49
C LEU A 257 2.43 -13.61 -14.84
N TYR A 258 2.64 -12.31 -15.06
CA TYR A 258 3.27 -11.82 -16.27
C TYR A 258 4.75 -12.26 -16.38
N GLU A 259 5.51 -12.22 -15.28
CA GLU A 259 6.89 -12.71 -15.26
C GLU A 259 6.97 -14.18 -15.65
N VAL A 260 6.09 -15.02 -15.09
CA VAL A 260 6.02 -16.46 -15.45
C VAL A 260 5.65 -16.61 -16.93
N LYS A 261 4.76 -15.76 -17.47
CA LYS A 261 4.47 -15.73 -18.90
C LYS A 261 5.71 -15.37 -19.72
N CYS A 262 6.46 -14.36 -19.34
CA CYS A 262 7.69 -13.96 -20.03
C CYS A 262 8.71 -15.11 -20.05
N MET A 263 8.83 -15.87 -18.95
CA MET A 263 9.68 -17.06 -18.89
C MET A 263 9.23 -18.17 -19.86
N GLN A 264 7.93 -18.29 -20.12
CA GLN A 264 7.39 -19.21 -21.14
C GLN A 264 7.64 -18.71 -22.56
N ASP A 265 7.46 -17.40 -22.78
CA ASP A 265 7.59 -16.78 -24.10
C ASP A 265 9.06 -16.77 -24.58
N ASP A 266 10.02 -16.61 -23.68
CA ASP A 266 11.46 -16.68 -24.01
C ASP A 266 12.01 -18.11 -24.02
N GLY A 267 11.17 -19.12 -23.73
CA GLY A 267 11.51 -20.54 -23.77
C GLY A 267 12.34 -21.04 -22.56
N SER A 268 12.57 -20.20 -21.55
CA SER A 268 13.29 -20.62 -20.33
C SER A 268 12.44 -21.50 -19.41
N LEU A 269 11.12 -21.38 -19.47
CA LEU A 269 10.16 -22.21 -18.75
C LEU A 269 9.30 -23.01 -19.74
N ASP A 270 9.27 -24.34 -19.56
CA ASP A 270 8.41 -25.21 -20.35
C ASP A 270 6.92 -24.85 -20.13
N VAL A 271 6.18 -24.63 -21.21
CA VAL A 271 4.75 -24.29 -21.19
C VAL A 271 3.87 -25.38 -20.55
N ASN A 272 4.37 -26.60 -20.42
CA ASN A 272 3.68 -27.72 -19.77
C ASN A 272 3.83 -27.74 -18.25
N VAL A 273 4.71 -26.93 -17.67
CA VAL A 273 4.82 -26.83 -16.20
C VAL A 273 3.49 -26.30 -15.65
N PRO A 274 2.85 -27.03 -14.71
CA PRO A 274 1.62 -26.58 -14.10
C PRO A 274 1.82 -25.29 -13.27
N ILE A 275 0.95 -24.32 -13.50
CA ILE A 275 0.95 -23.04 -12.77
C ILE A 275 -0.39 -22.93 -12.07
N TYR A 276 -0.35 -22.72 -10.76
CA TYR A 276 -1.52 -22.61 -9.92
C TYR A 276 -1.58 -21.24 -9.27
N PHE A 277 -2.77 -20.66 -9.21
CA PHE A 277 -2.98 -19.43 -8.45
C PHE A 277 -4.14 -19.63 -7.46
N ASP A 278 -3.82 -19.63 -6.16
CA ASP A 278 -4.78 -19.76 -5.06
C ASP A 278 -4.84 -18.48 -4.24
N GLY A 279 -5.94 -17.78 -4.38
CA GLY A 279 -6.23 -16.54 -3.67
C GLY A 279 -7.46 -15.88 -4.25
N LYS A 280 -8.61 -16.08 -3.60
CA LYS A 280 -9.91 -15.60 -4.12
C LYS A 280 -9.90 -14.13 -4.50
N LEU A 281 -9.34 -13.26 -3.65
CA LEU A 281 -9.25 -11.82 -3.91
C LEU A 281 -8.31 -11.53 -5.08
N GLY A 282 -7.13 -12.15 -5.11
CA GLY A 282 -6.16 -11.99 -6.21
C GLY A 282 -6.73 -12.43 -7.56
N ILE A 283 -7.46 -13.55 -7.58
CA ILE A 283 -8.15 -14.04 -8.80
C ILE A 283 -9.22 -13.03 -9.26
N ARG A 284 -10.01 -12.46 -8.33
CA ARG A 284 -11.01 -11.43 -8.66
C ARG A 284 -10.35 -10.18 -9.25
N TYR A 285 -9.24 -9.71 -8.68
CA TYR A 285 -8.47 -8.60 -9.24
C TYR A 285 -7.87 -8.94 -10.60
N THR A 286 -7.28 -10.12 -10.75
CA THR A 286 -6.76 -10.61 -12.05
C THR A 286 -7.85 -10.59 -13.11
N THR A 287 -9.07 -11.01 -12.77
CA THR A 287 -10.23 -10.97 -13.67
C THR A 287 -10.61 -9.52 -14.04
N LEU A 288 -10.44 -8.55 -13.14
CA LEU A 288 -10.65 -7.13 -13.47
C LEU A 288 -9.59 -6.60 -14.42
N TYR A 289 -8.32 -6.98 -14.25
CA TYR A 289 -7.23 -6.59 -15.16
C TYR A 289 -7.46 -7.07 -16.61
N LEU A 290 -8.22 -8.15 -16.80
CA LEU A 290 -8.58 -8.67 -18.13
C LEU A 290 -9.80 -7.98 -18.75
N LYS A 291 -10.49 -7.10 -18.02
CA LYS A 291 -11.69 -6.40 -18.52
C LYS A 291 -11.31 -5.06 -19.14
N ASP A 292 -12.06 -4.67 -20.16
CA ASP A 292 -11.94 -3.35 -20.75
C ASP A 292 -12.30 -2.23 -19.76
N GLY A 293 -11.73 -1.05 -20.01
CA GLY A 293 -12.03 0.16 -19.23
C GLY A 293 -11.12 0.39 -18.01
N LEU A 294 -9.98 -0.28 -17.96
CA LEU A 294 -8.85 0.05 -17.09
C LEU A 294 -7.68 0.53 -17.95
N ASP A 295 -6.90 1.48 -17.45
CA ASP A 295 -5.77 2.08 -18.18
C ASP A 295 -4.54 1.14 -18.19
N ILE A 296 -4.71 -0.06 -18.78
CA ILE A 296 -3.64 -1.05 -18.95
C ILE A 296 -3.11 -0.94 -20.37
N LYS A 297 -1.76 -0.99 -20.51
CA LYS A 297 -1.07 -1.08 -21.81
C LYS A 297 -1.64 -2.23 -22.64
N GLU A 298 -1.78 -2.02 -23.94
CA GLU A 298 -2.39 -3.00 -24.84
C GLU A 298 -1.64 -4.35 -24.86
N ASP A 299 -0.32 -4.30 -24.85
CA ASP A 299 0.56 -5.48 -24.78
C ASP A 299 0.46 -6.24 -23.46
N MET A 300 0.02 -5.57 -22.38
CA MET A 300 -0.19 -6.17 -21.07
C MET A 300 -1.57 -6.81 -20.89
N LYS A 301 -2.51 -6.65 -21.80
CA LYS A 301 -3.84 -7.30 -21.72
C LYS A 301 -3.78 -8.83 -21.78
N ASN A 302 -2.71 -9.39 -22.33
CA ASN A 302 -2.48 -10.84 -22.39
C ASN A 302 -1.33 -11.26 -21.48
N PHE A 303 -1.43 -10.98 -20.19
CA PHE A 303 -0.36 -11.23 -19.21
C PHE A 303 -0.42 -12.61 -18.54
N LEU A 304 -1.43 -13.42 -18.82
CA LEU A 304 -1.56 -14.72 -18.18
C LEU A 304 -0.64 -15.77 -18.81
N PRO A 305 0.07 -16.57 -18.00
CA PRO A 305 0.85 -17.68 -18.50
C PRO A 305 -0.05 -18.80 -19.04
N LYS A 306 0.50 -19.62 -19.96
CA LYS A 306 -0.13 -20.86 -20.39
C LYS A 306 -0.17 -21.86 -19.23
N ASN A 307 -1.11 -22.81 -19.29
CA ASN A 307 -1.28 -23.84 -18.28
C ASN A 307 -1.53 -23.31 -16.84
N LEU A 308 -2.11 -22.12 -16.74
CA LEU A 308 -2.56 -21.53 -15.47
C LEU A 308 -3.90 -22.13 -15.04
N THR A 309 -3.95 -22.58 -13.79
CA THR A 309 -5.19 -23.04 -13.13
C THR A 309 -5.49 -22.15 -11.93
N PHE A 310 -6.66 -21.54 -11.89
CA PHE A 310 -7.17 -20.88 -10.69
C PHE A 310 -7.66 -21.92 -9.69
N VAL A 311 -7.18 -21.81 -8.47
CA VAL A 311 -7.44 -22.79 -7.40
C VAL A 311 -8.49 -22.26 -6.43
N ASP A 312 -9.37 -23.14 -6.04
CA ASP A 312 -10.35 -22.94 -4.98
C ASP A 312 -10.28 -24.09 -3.93
N LYS A 313 -11.24 -24.14 -3.04
CA LYS A 313 -11.30 -25.20 -2.03
C LYS A 313 -11.55 -26.61 -2.61
N ALA A 314 -12.18 -26.70 -3.77
CA ALA A 314 -12.56 -27.99 -4.34
C ALA A 314 -11.40 -28.72 -5.00
N ASN A 315 -10.46 -27.96 -5.64
CA ASN A 315 -9.31 -28.54 -6.35
C ASN A 315 -7.97 -28.37 -5.62
N ARG A 316 -7.94 -27.74 -4.45
CA ARG A 316 -6.70 -27.50 -3.68
C ARG A 316 -5.99 -28.80 -3.27
N ASP A 317 -6.73 -29.82 -2.89
CA ASP A 317 -6.16 -31.09 -2.47
C ASP A 317 -5.42 -31.79 -3.61
N GLU A 318 -5.87 -31.65 -4.86
CA GLU A 318 -5.18 -32.15 -6.05
C GLU A 318 -3.81 -31.45 -6.23
N VAL A 319 -3.76 -30.14 -6.00
CA VAL A 319 -2.51 -29.36 -6.07
C VAL A 319 -1.53 -29.79 -5.00
N LEU A 320 -2.00 -30.03 -3.77
CA LEU A 320 -1.17 -30.46 -2.63
C LEU A 320 -0.62 -31.88 -2.81
N THR A 321 -1.42 -32.79 -3.35
CA THR A 321 -1.05 -34.21 -3.51
C THR A 321 -0.23 -34.48 -4.75
N SER A 322 -0.28 -33.60 -5.76
CA SER A 322 0.54 -33.74 -6.98
C SER A 322 2.03 -33.70 -6.65
N THR A 323 2.79 -34.65 -7.21
CA THR A 323 4.25 -34.75 -7.05
C THR A 323 5.04 -34.10 -8.19
N MET A 324 4.36 -33.63 -9.22
CA MET A 324 4.99 -32.97 -10.37
C MET A 324 5.60 -31.61 -9.97
N PRO A 325 6.76 -31.23 -10.56
CA PRO A 325 7.27 -29.87 -10.46
C PRO A 325 6.22 -28.86 -10.90
N LYS A 326 6.06 -27.77 -10.16
CA LYS A 326 5.01 -26.78 -10.39
C LYS A 326 5.32 -25.44 -9.74
N ILE A 327 4.61 -24.42 -10.18
CA ILE A 327 4.62 -23.09 -9.56
C ILE A 327 3.25 -22.85 -8.91
N ILE A 328 3.25 -22.42 -7.65
CA ILE A 328 2.04 -22.07 -6.89
C ILE A 328 2.17 -20.62 -6.45
N LEU A 329 1.38 -19.75 -7.05
CA LEU A 329 1.16 -18.40 -6.52
C LEU A 329 0.05 -18.47 -5.46
N THR A 330 0.26 -17.82 -4.32
CA THR A 330 -0.73 -17.88 -3.24
C THR A 330 -0.81 -16.58 -2.44
N THR A 331 -1.98 -16.19 -2.00
CA THR A 331 -2.17 -15.03 -1.13
C THR A 331 -2.21 -15.47 0.35
N SER A 332 -1.69 -14.71 1.31
CA SER A 332 -1.18 -13.32 1.28
C SER A 332 0.32 -13.26 1.00
N GLY A 333 0.78 -12.11 0.50
CA GLY A 333 2.19 -11.89 0.15
C GLY A 333 3.18 -11.99 1.31
N MET A 334 2.76 -11.73 2.54
CA MET A 334 3.59 -11.90 3.75
C MET A 334 3.46 -13.32 4.36
N GLY A 335 2.66 -14.21 3.75
CA GLY A 335 2.45 -15.58 4.19
C GLY A 335 1.62 -15.76 5.46
N SER A 336 1.14 -14.68 6.10
CA SER A 336 0.52 -14.72 7.43
C SER A 336 -0.96 -15.10 7.43
N TYR A 337 -1.63 -15.04 6.28
CA TYR A 337 -3.08 -15.28 6.13
C TYR A 337 -3.39 -16.06 4.84
N GLY A 338 -4.67 -16.44 4.71
CA GLY A 338 -5.22 -17.02 3.49
C GLY A 338 -4.62 -18.39 3.10
N PRO A 339 -4.67 -18.74 1.82
CA PRO A 339 -4.16 -20.02 1.31
C PRO A 339 -2.66 -20.23 1.54
N ALA A 340 -1.86 -19.17 1.67
CA ALA A 340 -0.45 -19.27 2.01
C ALA A 340 -0.20 -20.08 3.29
N GLN A 341 -1.13 -20.02 4.27
CA GLN A 341 -1.08 -20.81 5.49
C GLN A 341 -1.32 -22.31 5.28
N VAL A 342 -1.73 -22.72 4.09
CA VAL A 342 -1.86 -24.14 3.70
C VAL A 342 -0.60 -24.59 2.96
N TYR A 343 -0.17 -23.82 1.97
CA TYR A 343 0.96 -24.22 1.11
C TYR A 343 2.32 -24.08 1.81
N ILE A 344 2.56 -22.99 2.54
CA ILE A 344 3.87 -22.77 3.17
C ILE A 344 4.23 -23.91 4.15
N PRO A 345 3.37 -24.33 5.12
CA PRO A 345 3.72 -25.44 6.01
C PRO A 345 4.00 -26.74 5.28
N GLU A 346 3.23 -27.07 4.25
CA GLU A 346 3.37 -28.28 3.47
C GLU A 346 4.71 -28.34 2.74
N TYR A 347 5.03 -27.29 1.98
CA TYR A 347 6.24 -27.26 1.15
C TYR A 347 7.50 -26.84 1.92
N LEU A 348 7.39 -26.19 3.08
CA LEU A 348 8.52 -25.81 3.92
C LEU A 348 9.28 -27.03 4.45
N THR A 349 8.61 -28.19 4.59
CA THR A 349 9.20 -29.45 5.05
C THR A 349 9.94 -30.22 3.95
N ARG A 350 9.84 -29.81 2.69
CA ARG A 350 10.40 -30.53 1.52
C ARG A 350 11.70 -29.87 1.06
N ARG A 351 12.81 -30.62 1.05
CA ARG A 351 14.14 -30.09 0.70
C ARG A 351 14.28 -29.60 -0.73
N ASN A 352 13.50 -30.12 -1.66
CA ASN A 352 13.48 -29.70 -3.07
C ASN A 352 12.51 -28.59 -3.37
N SER A 353 11.82 -28.04 -2.38
CA SER A 353 10.88 -26.94 -2.57
C SER A 353 11.53 -25.59 -2.32
N LEU A 354 10.97 -24.56 -2.95
CA LEU A 354 11.33 -23.16 -2.81
C LEU A 354 10.13 -22.37 -2.33
N ILE A 355 10.27 -21.63 -1.24
CA ILE A 355 9.34 -20.57 -0.85
C ILE A 355 9.97 -19.25 -1.27
N HIS A 356 9.38 -18.56 -2.25
CA HIS A 356 9.97 -17.33 -2.79
C HIS A 356 9.06 -16.12 -2.52
N PHE A 357 9.45 -15.28 -1.58
CA PHE A 357 8.74 -14.02 -1.31
C PHE A 357 9.13 -12.97 -2.36
N THR A 358 8.12 -12.31 -2.92
CA THR A 358 8.26 -11.40 -4.07
C THR A 358 8.08 -9.93 -3.70
N GLY A 359 8.17 -9.58 -2.42
CA GLY A 359 7.99 -8.22 -1.93
C GLY A 359 8.40 -8.07 -0.47
N TYR A 360 8.17 -6.87 0.05
CA TYR A 360 8.46 -6.53 1.43
C TYR A 360 7.69 -7.42 2.42
N THR A 361 8.38 -7.82 3.48
CA THR A 361 7.81 -8.59 4.59
C THR A 361 8.04 -7.85 5.90
N THR A 362 6.99 -7.21 6.40
CA THR A 362 7.02 -6.44 7.67
C THR A 362 7.45 -7.31 8.85
N GLU A 363 8.20 -6.73 9.77
CA GLU A 363 8.63 -7.37 11.02
C GLU A 363 7.43 -8.06 11.75
N GLY A 364 7.69 -9.22 12.33
CA GLY A 364 6.68 -10.03 13.02
C GLY A 364 5.78 -10.88 12.11
N THR A 365 5.81 -10.71 10.78
CA THR A 365 5.07 -11.55 9.83
C THR A 365 5.72 -12.93 9.67
N LEU A 366 5.01 -13.88 9.05
CA LEU A 366 5.58 -15.20 8.76
C LEU A 366 6.77 -15.07 7.79
N GLY A 367 6.65 -14.23 6.77
CA GLY A 367 7.72 -14.00 5.80
C GLY A 367 9.02 -13.53 6.48
N ALA A 368 8.95 -12.49 7.33
CA ALA A 368 10.12 -12.01 8.07
C ALA A 368 10.76 -13.12 8.94
N ARG A 369 9.94 -13.88 9.69
CA ARG A 369 10.44 -14.99 10.52
C ARG A 369 11.08 -16.12 9.71
N LEU A 370 10.56 -16.43 8.53
CA LEU A 370 11.15 -17.44 7.64
C LEU A 370 12.46 -16.96 7.01
N LYS A 371 12.61 -15.66 6.81
CA LYS A 371 13.86 -15.04 6.35
C LYS A 371 15.00 -15.28 7.32
N GLU A 372 14.74 -15.11 8.61
CA GLU A 372 15.73 -15.23 9.69
C GLU A 372 15.99 -16.67 10.12
N ALA A 373 15.02 -17.57 9.92
CA ALA A 373 15.11 -18.94 10.40
C ALA A 373 16.17 -19.75 9.63
N GLU A 374 17.03 -20.46 10.35
CA GLU A 374 18.00 -21.39 9.76
C GLU A 374 17.35 -22.71 9.30
N VAL A 375 17.98 -23.41 8.37
CA VAL A 375 17.52 -24.73 7.90
C VAL A 375 17.57 -25.72 9.07
N GLY A 376 16.50 -26.49 9.25
CA GLY A 376 16.33 -27.47 10.34
C GLY A 376 15.64 -26.91 11.57
N THR A 377 15.50 -25.57 11.71
CA THR A 377 14.76 -24.97 12.83
C THR A 377 13.24 -25.13 12.68
N ALA A 378 12.52 -25.09 13.78
CA ALA A 378 11.07 -25.14 13.79
C ALA A 378 10.49 -23.73 13.86
N VAL A 379 9.61 -23.40 12.93
CA VAL A 379 8.90 -22.10 12.85
C VAL A 379 7.42 -22.29 13.19
N GLN A 380 6.88 -21.42 14.01
CA GLN A 380 5.46 -21.45 14.38
C GLN A 380 4.59 -20.93 13.22
N ILE A 381 3.71 -21.77 12.67
CA ILE A 381 2.80 -21.43 11.59
C ILE A 381 1.39 -21.91 11.95
N GLY A 382 0.40 -21.01 12.03
CA GLY A 382 -0.99 -21.36 12.27
C GLY A 382 -1.27 -22.19 13.53
N GLY A 383 -0.41 -22.09 14.56
CA GLY A 383 -0.56 -22.88 15.79
C GLY A 383 0.31 -24.17 15.81
N THR A 384 0.95 -24.52 14.71
CA THR A 384 1.80 -25.71 14.56
C THR A 384 3.27 -25.34 14.38
N LEU A 385 4.18 -26.13 14.96
CA LEU A 385 5.62 -26.04 14.73
C LEU A 385 5.99 -26.82 13.47
N VAL A 386 6.56 -26.14 12.46
CA VAL A 386 6.94 -26.71 11.18
C VAL A 386 8.44 -26.55 10.98
N LYS A 387 9.14 -27.63 10.65
CA LYS A 387 10.59 -27.59 10.38
C LYS A 387 10.87 -27.00 9.01
N LYS A 388 11.79 -26.04 8.94
CA LYS A 388 12.27 -25.44 7.70
C LYS A 388 13.33 -26.31 7.07
N TYR A 389 13.00 -26.96 5.95
CA TYR A 389 13.95 -27.68 5.10
C TYR A 389 14.00 -27.13 3.68
N ALA A 390 12.92 -26.48 3.21
CA ALA A 390 12.88 -25.83 1.92
C ALA A 390 13.83 -24.62 1.87
N GLN A 391 14.28 -24.28 0.67
CA GLN A 391 14.93 -23.01 0.40
C GLN A 391 13.90 -21.90 0.57
N VAL A 392 14.30 -20.80 1.21
CA VAL A 392 13.46 -19.59 1.36
C VAL A 392 14.24 -18.42 0.79
N GLU A 393 13.69 -17.77 -0.22
CA GLU A 393 14.32 -16.68 -0.96
C GLU A 393 13.43 -15.47 -1.02
N TYR A 394 14.06 -14.33 -1.33
CA TYR A 394 13.42 -13.01 -1.37
C TYR A 394 13.93 -12.22 -2.56
N THR A 395 13.04 -11.46 -3.18
CA THR A 395 13.41 -10.47 -4.18
C THR A 395 12.72 -9.15 -3.91
N THR A 396 13.39 -8.05 -4.25
CA THR A 396 12.85 -6.68 -4.20
C THR A 396 12.65 -6.08 -5.60
N GLU A 397 12.89 -6.86 -6.66
CA GLU A 397 12.80 -6.42 -8.06
C GLU A 397 11.39 -5.99 -8.49
N TYR A 398 10.35 -6.60 -7.89
CA TYR A 398 8.95 -6.28 -8.18
C TYR A 398 8.36 -5.25 -7.20
N SER A 399 9.18 -4.46 -6.52
CA SER A 399 8.66 -3.49 -5.56
C SER A 399 7.69 -2.51 -6.22
N ALA A 400 6.52 -2.34 -5.60
CA ALA A 400 5.55 -1.33 -5.98
C ALA A 400 5.88 0.07 -5.43
N HIS A 401 6.96 0.19 -4.62
CA HIS A 401 7.46 1.45 -4.07
C HIS A 401 8.76 1.85 -4.75
N ALA A 402 8.94 3.14 -4.94
CA ALA A 402 10.20 3.72 -5.39
C ALA A 402 11.33 3.42 -4.38
N LYS A 403 12.56 3.36 -4.84
CA LYS A 403 13.75 3.23 -4.00
C LYS A 403 14.25 4.60 -3.55
N ALA A 404 15.15 4.64 -2.59
CA ALA A 404 15.61 5.87 -1.97
C ALA A 404 16.19 6.88 -2.99
N ASP A 405 17.05 6.43 -3.90
CA ASP A 405 17.59 7.24 -4.99
C ASP A 405 16.49 7.73 -5.95
N GLU A 406 15.53 6.86 -6.32
CA GLU A 406 14.39 7.23 -7.16
C GLU A 406 13.48 8.26 -6.46
N MET A 407 13.28 8.12 -5.13
CA MET A 407 12.52 9.10 -4.32
C MET A 407 13.25 10.45 -4.23
N ILE A 408 14.56 10.44 -4.05
CA ILE A 408 15.38 11.66 -4.05
C ILE A 408 15.28 12.36 -5.40
N ASP A 409 15.40 11.63 -6.50
CA ASP A 409 15.28 12.19 -7.85
C ASP A 409 13.87 12.74 -8.14
N PHE A 410 12.83 12.10 -7.59
CA PHE A 410 11.47 12.63 -7.65
C PHE A 410 11.35 13.96 -6.88
N LEU A 411 11.89 14.05 -5.66
CA LEU A 411 11.87 15.27 -4.86
C LEU A 411 12.63 16.41 -5.52
N LYS A 412 13.76 16.15 -6.20
CA LYS A 412 14.55 17.16 -6.94
C LYS A 412 13.79 17.81 -8.12
N LYS A 413 12.69 17.21 -8.59
CA LYS A 413 11.86 17.83 -9.64
C LYS A 413 11.12 19.07 -9.16
N PHE A 414 10.79 19.17 -7.88
CA PHE A 414 10.06 20.31 -7.31
C PHE A 414 10.98 21.51 -7.09
N LYS A 415 10.53 22.70 -7.50
CA LYS A 415 11.33 23.94 -7.45
C LYS A 415 11.28 24.68 -6.12
N HIS A 416 10.20 24.50 -5.36
CA HIS A 416 9.92 25.28 -4.15
C HIS A 416 9.40 24.40 -3.01
N LEU A 417 10.20 23.40 -2.59
CA LEU A 417 9.88 22.58 -1.43
C LEU A 417 10.11 23.36 -0.15
N LYS A 418 9.02 23.78 0.52
CA LYS A 418 9.04 24.49 1.80
C LYS A 418 9.25 23.56 2.98
N LEU A 419 8.70 22.36 2.91
CA LEU A 419 8.78 21.36 3.95
C LEU A 419 8.55 19.98 3.34
N VAL A 420 9.41 19.02 3.65
CA VAL A 420 9.18 17.59 3.40
C VAL A 420 8.92 16.90 4.73
N LEU A 421 7.77 16.26 4.85
CA LEU A 421 7.36 15.47 6.00
C LEU A 421 7.46 13.98 5.65
N VAL A 422 8.47 13.31 6.18
CA VAL A 422 8.70 11.87 5.95
C VAL A 422 7.70 11.06 6.77
N ASN A 423 7.02 10.12 6.11
CA ASN A 423 5.96 9.27 6.67
C ASN A 423 6.08 7.85 6.09
N HIS A 424 5.21 6.93 6.50
CA HIS A 424 5.00 5.60 5.91
C HIS A 424 6.32 4.84 5.71
N GLY A 425 6.94 4.43 6.80
CA GLY A 425 8.20 3.69 6.84
C GLY A 425 8.55 3.27 8.26
N GLU A 426 9.44 2.32 8.42
CA GLU A 426 9.97 1.94 9.73
C GLU A 426 10.75 3.12 10.34
N ALA A 427 10.79 3.19 11.66
CA ALA A 427 11.35 4.34 12.36
C ALA A 427 12.81 4.65 11.93
N ASN A 428 13.65 3.62 11.79
CA ASN A 428 15.03 3.76 11.35
C ASN A 428 15.12 4.20 9.89
N THR A 429 14.32 3.60 9.00
CA THR A 429 14.25 3.94 7.58
C THR A 429 13.86 5.40 7.36
N LYS A 430 12.84 5.89 8.12
CA LYS A 430 12.45 7.31 8.08
C LYS A 430 13.58 8.25 8.49
N GLN A 431 14.36 7.88 9.52
CA GLN A 431 15.48 8.69 9.97
C GLN A 431 16.57 8.77 8.89
N ILE A 432 16.98 7.63 8.35
CA ILE A 432 17.97 7.55 7.26
C ILE A 432 17.51 8.37 6.06
N PHE A 433 16.25 8.23 5.66
CA PHE A 433 15.73 8.94 4.50
C PHE A 433 15.61 10.44 4.73
N ALA A 434 15.21 10.88 5.93
CA ALA A 434 15.15 12.30 6.28
C ALA A 434 16.56 12.94 6.24
N GLU A 435 17.59 12.26 6.72
CA GLU A 435 18.97 12.72 6.65
C GLU A 435 19.45 12.82 5.18
N ARG A 436 19.04 11.87 4.34
CA ARG A 436 19.31 11.90 2.92
C ARG A 436 18.66 13.07 2.21
N ILE A 437 17.40 13.36 2.50
CA ILE A 437 16.68 14.52 1.96
C ILE A 437 17.39 15.83 2.35
N ILE A 438 17.80 15.97 3.61
CA ILE A 438 18.53 17.16 4.09
C ILE A 438 19.81 17.40 3.29
N ASN A 439 20.50 16.33 2.89
CA ASN A 439 21.81 16.44 2.23
C ASN A 439 21.71 16.57 0.69
N GLU A 440 20.64 16.05 0.08
CA GLU A 440 20.60 15.85 -1.37
C GLU A 440 19.50 16.67 -2.08
N VAL A 441 18.49 17.16 -1.34
CA VAL A 441 17.31 17.84 -1.92
C VAL A 441 17.31 19.31 -1.53
N ASP A 442 17.03 20.21 -2.46
CA ASP A 442 16.82 21.62 -2.17
C ASP A 442 15.45 21.83 -1.51
N THR A 443 15.45 21.84 -0.20
CA THR A 443 14.25 22.06 0.63
C THR A 443 14.59 22.91 1.83
N GLU A 444 13.65 23.76 2.25
CA GLU A 444 13.90 24.63 3.39
C GLU A 444 13.95 23.85 4.71
N ARG A 445 13.15 22.78 4.83
CA ARG A 445 13.02 21.97 6.06
C ARG A 445 12.61 20.53 5.78
N VAL A 446 13.03 19.64 6.68
CA VAL A 446 12.60 18.23 6.72
C VAL A 446 12.08 17.91 8.11
N GLY A 447 10.98 17.19 8.19
CA GLY A 447 10.41 16.65 9.43
C GLY A 447 10.02 15.20 9.28
N ILE A 448 9.91 14.48 10.39
CA ILE A 448 9.41 13.11 10.43
C ILE A 448 8.04 13.13 11.10
N LEU A 449 7.00 12.71 10.41
CA LEU A 449 5.66 12.57 10.98
C LEU A 449 5.65 11.48 12.05
N GLY A 450 4.95 11.74 13.13
CA GLY A 450 4.76 10.83 14.24
C GLY A 450 3.36 10.93 14.84
N SER A 451 2.95 9.92 15.59
CA SER A 451 1.73 9.99 16.38
C SER A 451 1.93 10.87 17.60
N GLY A 452 0.93 11.69 17.94
CA GLY A 452 0.95 12.50 19.18
C GLY A 452 1.50 13.90 19.04
N TYR A 453 1.83 14.38 17.85
CA TYR A 453 2.13 15.79 17.60
C TYR A 453 1.75 16.21 16.18
N PHE A 454 1.45 17.53 16.03
CA PHE A 454 1.13 18.16 14.76
C PHE A 454 2.29 18.98 14.24
N PHE A 455 2.47 18.98 12.92
CA PHE A 455 3.24 20.00 12.21
C PHE A 455 2.25 21.07 11.73
N ARG A 456 2.41 22.29 12.25
CA ARG A 456 1.64 23.44 11.79
C ARG A 456 2.33 24.11 10.62
N VAL A 457 1.64 24.23 9.51
CA VAL A 457 2.18 24.77 8.26
C VAL A 457 1.29 25.87 7.69
N ASN A 458 1.91 26.82 7.00
CA ASN A 458 1.26 27.82 6.17
C ASN A 458 1.86 27.78 4.75
N HIS A 459 1.62 28.78 3.92
CA HIS A 459 2.19 28.90 2.58
C HIS A 459 3.74 29.03 2.56
N GLU A 460 4.35 29.48 3.64
CA GLU A 460 5.81 29.60 3.83
C GLU A 460 6.44 28.29 4.39
N GLY A 461 5.65 27.24 4.64
CA GLY A 461 6.09 25.97 5.21
C GLY A 461 5.87 25.88 6.73
N LEU A 462 6.81 25.27 7.46
CA LEU A 462 6.66 24.97 8.87
C LEU A 462 6.64 26.23 9.74
N ILE A 463 5.54 26.46 10.47
CA ILE A 463 5.45 27.46 11.53
C ILE A 463 5.99 26.89 12.85
N LYS A 464 5.53 25.71 13.26
CA LYS A 464 5.95 25.02 14.49
C LYS A 464 5.48 23.57 14.56
N SER A 465 6.12 22.77 15.39
CA SER A 465 5.61 21.48 15.85
C SER A 465 4.87 21.63 17.19
N LEU A 466 3.77 20.90 17.37
CA LEU A 466 2.90 20.98 18.53
C LEU A 466 2.70 19.57 19.09
N SER A 467 3.07 19.35 20.37
CA SER A 467 2.70 18.10 21.05
C SER A 467 1.18 18.04 21.27
N THR A 468 0.55 16.94 20.92
CA THR A 468 -0.84 16.67 21.28
C THR A 468 -0.86 16.12 22.69
N LYS A 469 -1.34 16.89 23.65
CA LYS A 469 -1.96 16.29 24.84
C LYS A 469 -3.39 15.98 24.40
N PHE A 470 -3.71 14.70 24.14
CA PHE A 470 -5.09 14.29 24.09
C PHE A 470 -5.63 14.42 25.52
N GLU A 471 -6.46 15.45 25.75
CA GLU A 471 -7.36 15.53 26.89
C GLU A 471 -8.60 14.62 26.63
#